data_149fa005129a640907938cb86d017420
#
_entry.id   149fa005129a640907938cb86d017420
#
_cell.length_a   1.000
_cell.length_b   1.000
_cell.length_c   1.000
_cell.angle_alpha   90.00
_cell.angle_beta   90.00
_cell.angle_gamma   90.00
#
_symmetry.space_group_name_H-M   'P 1'
#
loop_
_entity.id
_entity.type
_entity.pdbx_description
1 polymer ?
#
loop_
_entity_poly.entity_id
_entity_poly.type
_entity_poly.pdbx_seq_one_letter_code
_entity_poly.pdbx_strand_id
1 'polypeptide(L)'
;VPDKLKAEIPQTTEGRLEDIKNKINQLAQEISAERSLRLPRNGGIWDGAIGNSKWIPAEDAVPGSRNGTNPEHKSWSQIKECYHFEGIPFSHGEANFSEVGKGSVEIEDFSDDRGANFDQADEALALQRGCAPEEVAQWRKENHYTWHECNDCKTMQKVPSEVHGNIPHSGGISVYKAANLQDGGTI
;
A
#
# COMPACT_ATOMS: atom_id res chain seq x y z
N VAL A 1 -48.95 19.69 -19.72
CA VAL A 1 -49.12 19.33 -18.29
C VAL A 1 -47.83 19.67 -17.61
N PRO A 2 -47.81 20.63 -16.64
CA PRO A 2 -46.53 21.02 -16.02
C PRO A 2 -46.07 19.96 -15.03
N ASP A 3 -44.77 19.71 -15.12
CA ASP A 3 -43.99 18.84 -14.27
C ASP A 3 -44.07 19.34 -12.81
N LYS A 4 -44.52 18.46 -11.92
CA LYS A 4 -44.62 18.78 -10.50
C LYS A 4 -43.23 18.93 -9.91
N LEU A 5 -42.81 20.13 -9.56
CA LEU A 5 -41.73 20.37 -8.61
C LEU A 5 -41.98 19.48 -7.38
N LYS A 6 -41.17 18.48 -7.14
CA LYS A 6 -41.09 17.82 -5.86
C LYS A 6 -40.54 18.84 -4.87
N ALA A 7 -41.42 19.35 -4.02
CA ALA A 7 -41.02 20.18 -2.91
C ALA A 7 -40.08 19.35 -2.01
N GLU A 8 -38.85 19.81 -1.82
CA GLU A 8 -37.96 19.26 -0.81
C GLU A 8 -38.63 19.42 0.55
N ILE A 9 -38.84 18.31 1.24
CA ILE A 9 -39.36 18.31 2.60
C ILE A 9 -38.32 19.01 3.47
N PRO A 10 -38.64 20.11 4.20
CA PRO A 10 -37.69 20.76 5.08
C PRO A 10 -37.25 19.75 6.14
N GLN A 11 -35.94 19.41 6.17
CA GLN A 11 -35.41 18.58 7.24
C GLN A 11 -35.66 19.24 8.59
N THR A 12 -36.21 18.48 9.54
CA THR A 12 -36.41 18.96 10.92
C THR A 12 -35.04 19.27 11.54
N THR A 13 -35.01 20.15 12.54
CA THR A 13 -33.77 20.48 13.27
C THR A 13 -33.14 19.25 13.86
N GLU A 14 -33.91 18.27 14.30
CA GLU A 14 -33.46 16.96 14.81
C GLU A 14 -32.82 16.12 13.71
N GLY A 15 -33.39 16.05 12.51
CA GLY A 15 -32.80 15.34 11.36
C GLY A 15 -31.44 15.92 10.96
N ARG A 16 -31.32 17.26 10.94
CA ARG A 16 -30.04 17.93 10.66
C ARG A 16 -28.99 17.64 11.74
N LEU A 17 -29.39 17.56 12.99
CA LEU A 17 -28.50 17.24 14.12
C LEU A 17 -27.96 15.79 14.00
N GLU A 18 -28.81 14.86 13.61
CA GLU A 18 -28.43 13.46 13.41
C GLU A 18 -27.51 13.31 12.22
N ASP A 19 -27.76 13.97 11.10
CA ASP A 19 -26.88 14.01 9.94
C ASP A 19 -25.48 14.55 10.28
N ILE A 20 -25.43 15.62 11.10
CA ILE A 20 -24.15 16.19 11.56
C ILE A 20 -23.41 15.21 12.46
N LYS A 21 -24.08 14.53 13.40
CA LYS A 21 -23.48 13.51 14.26
C LYS A 21 -22.91 12.36 13.45
N ASN A 22 -23.68 11.87 12.48
CA ASN A 22 -23.24 10.78 11.59
C ASN A 22 -21.99 11.19 10.79
N LYS A 23 -21.97 12.41 10.27
CA LYS A 23 -20.80 12.93 9.55
C LYS A 23 -19.58 13.12 10.46
N ILE A 24 -19.75 13.56 11.69
CA ILE A 24 -18.67 13.66 12.68
C ILE A 24 -18.11 12.27 13.01
N ASN A 25 -18.98 11.28 13.22
CA ASN A 25 -18.56 9.91 13.50
C ASN A 25 -17.80 9.30 12.32
N GLN A 26 -18.28 9.52 11.09
CA GLN A 26 -17.59 9.07 9.88
C GLN A 26 -16.20 9.71 9.77
N LEU A 27 -16.10 11.04 9.92
CA LEU A 27 -14.82 11.74 9.90
C LEU A 27 -13.86 11.26 11.01
N ALA A 28 -14.39 10.97 12.20
CA ALA A 28 -13.59 10.44 13.30
C ALA A 28 -13.04 9.03 12.98
N GLN A 29 -13.82 8.19 12.31
CA GLN A 29 -13.39 6.87 11.84
C GLN A 29 -12.33 6.99 10.74
N GLU A 30 -12.53 7.89 9.76
CA GLU A 30 -11.56 8.16 8.70
C GLU A 30 -10.22 8.65 9.26
N ILE A 31 -10.24 9.62 10.20
CA ILE A 31 -9.04 10.11 10.90
C ILE A 31 -8.35 9.00 11.70
N SER A 32 -9.11 8.14 12.34
CA SER A 32 -8.56 7.00 13.09
C SER A 32 -7.91 5.99 12.16
N ALA A 33 -8.54 5.68 11.03
CA ALA A 33 -7.99 4.81 10.00
C ALA A 33 -6.70 5.39 9.41
N GLU A 34 -6.67 6.68 9.05
CA GLU A 34 -5.46 7.36 8.56
C GLU A 34 -4.33 7.36 9.59
N ARG A 35 -4.65 7.53 10.88
CA ARG A 35 -3.64 7.47 11.96
C ARG A 35 -3.07 6.07 12.17
N SER A 36 -3.82 5.04 11.85
CA SER A 36 -3.36 3.63 11.92
C SER A 36 -2.45 3.24 10.76
N LEU A 37 -2.47 4.02 9.65
CA LEU A 37 -1.62 3.77 8.50
C LEU A 37 -0.14 4.00 8.84
N ARG A 38 0.68 3.07 8.39
CA ARG A 38 2.12 3.16 8.52
C ARG A 38 2.68 4.00 7.38
N LEU A 39 2.75 5.32 7.57
CA LEU A 39 3.25 6.26 6.58
C LEU A 39 4.65 6.77 6.92
N PRO A 40 5.48 7.13 5.92
CA PRO A 40 6.73 7.82 6.14
C PRO A 40 6.51 9.17 6.82
N ARG A 41 7.28 9.43 7.90
CA ARG A 41 7.17 10.68 8.68
C ARG A 41 8.49 11.45 8.78
N ASN A 42 9.60 10.75 8.56
CA ASN A 42 10.96 11.29 8.73
C ASN A 42 11.85 10.78 7.59
N GLY A 43 12.90 11.54 7.27
CA GLY A 43 13.90 11.18 6.26
C GLY A 43 13.46 11.47 4.82
N GLY A 44 12.56 12.43 4.64
CA GLY A 44 12.07 12.90 3.36
C GLY A 44 10.93 13.88 3.50
N ILE A 45 10.27 14.20 2.41
CA ILE A 45 9.15 15.13 2.35
C ILE A 45 8.00 14.53 1.52
N TRP A 46 6.80 14.98 1.80
CA TRP A 46 5.63 14.81 0.94
C TRP A 46 5.52 16.02 0.00
N ASP A 47 5.32 15.79 -1.30
CA ASP A 47 5.12 16.87 -2.27
C ASP A 47 3.68 17.43 -2.28
N GLY A 48 2.81 16.88 -1.43
CA GLY A 48 1.43 17.28 -1.25
C GLY A 48 0.84 16.75 0.05
N ALA A 49 -0.43 16.32 0.03
CA ALA A 49 -1.11 15.79 1.20
C ALA A 49 -0.49 14.45 1.65
N ILE A 50 -0.25 14.30 2.95
CA ILE A 50 0.32 13.09 3.55
C ILE A 50 -0.58 11.87 3.21
N GLY A 51 0.04 10.82 2.64
CA GLY A 51 -0.66 9.61 2.24
C GLY A 51 -1.47 9.73 0.93
N ASN A 52 -1.53 10.91 0.30
CA ASN A 52 -2.21 11.18 -0.97
C ASN A 52 -1.35 12.02 -1.92
N SER A 53 -0.06 11.81 -1.89
CA SER A 53 0.91 12.46 -2.77
C SER A 53 2.18 11.60 -2.85
N LYS A 54 3.22 12.12 -3.45
CA LYS A 54 4.49 11.41 -3.56
C LYS A 54 5.35 11.64 -2.30
N TRP A 55 5.85 10.57 -1.72
CA TRP A 55 6.91 10.62 -0.71
C TRP A 55 8.26 10.67 -1.39
N ILE A 56 9.02 11.72 -1.14
CA ILE A 56 10.35 11.96 -1.70
C ILE A 56 11.38 11.78 -0.58
N PRO A 57 12.15 10.67 -0.55
CA PRO A 57 13.22 10.48 0.42
C PRO A 57 14.30 11.55 0.29
N ALA A 58 14.84 12.02 1.42
CA ALA A 58 15.94 12.95 1.46
C ALA A 58 17.23 12.31 0.92
N GLU A 59 17.88 12.95 -0.05
CA GLU A 59 18.96 12.35 -0.85
C GLU A 59 20.16 11.88 -0.02
N ASP A 60 20.59 12.68 0.94
CA ASP A 60 21.74 12.38 1.77
C ASP A 60 21.44 11.42 2.94
N ALA A 61 20.15 11.12 3.17
CA ALA A 61 19.78 10.21 4.23
C ALA A 61 20.10 8.76 3.84
N VAL A 62 20.73 8.05 4.75
CA VAL A 62 20.98 6.61 4.63
C VAL A 62 19.82 5.89 5.31
N PRO A 63 18.95 5.18 4.57
CA PRO A 63 17.87 4.43 5.20
C PRO A 63 18.41 3.32 6.09
N GLY A 64 17.79 3.15 7.26
CA GLY A 64 18.17 2.11 8.19
C GLY A 64 17.96 0.72 7.57
N SER A 65 18.95 -0.14 7.68
CA SER A 65 18.84 -1.53 7.27
C SER A 65 17.91 -2.28 8.24
N ARG A 66 16.65 -2.47 7.83
CA ARG A 66 15.78 -3.43 8.49
C ARG A 66 15.92 -4.76 7.77
N ASN A 67 16.24 -5.81 8.52
CA ASN A 67 16.37 -7.17 7.97
C ASN A 67 17.39 -7.30 6.82
N GLY A 68 18.45 -6.48 6.83
CA GLY A 68 19.49 -6.54 5.80
C GLY A 68 19.09 -5.94 4.44
N THR A 69 18.06 -5.10 4.39
CA THR A 69 17.55 -4.54 3.12
C THR A 69 18.46 -3.46 2.52
N ASN A 70 19.34 -2.84 3.30
CA ASN A 70 20.38 -1.91 2.81
C ASN A 70 21.74 -2.22 3.44
N PRO A 71 22.33 -3.39 3.17
CA PRO A 71 23.59 -3.83 3.79
C PRO A 71 24.79 -2.99 3.36
N GLU A 72 24.74 -2.35 2.21
CA GLU A 72 25.81 -1.49 1.67
C GLU A 72 25.74 -0.06 2.19
N HIS A 73 24.76 0.27 3.05
CA HIS A 73 24.57 1.61 3.62
C HIS A 73 24.47 2.69 2.55
N LYS A 74 23.81 2.44 1.43
CA LYS A 74 23.58 3.42 0.37
C LYS A 74 22.70 4.56 0.86
N SER A 75 23.04 5.78 0.43
CA SER A 75 22.13 6.92 0.58
C SER A 75 20.89 6.77 -0.34
N TRP A 76 19.84 7.52 -0.04
CA TRP A 76 18.68 7.54 -0.94
C TRP A 76 19.03 8.07 -2.34
N SER A 77 20.00 8.97 -2.49
CA SER A 77 20.50 9.40 -3.80
C SER A 77 21.02 8.22 -4.61
N GLN A 78 21.84 7.36 -4.02
CA GLN A 78 22.36 6.16 -4.67
C GLN A 78 21.28 5.12 -5.00
N ILE A 79 20.30 4.96 -4.10
CA ILE A 79 19.18 4.03 -4.31
C ILE A 79 18.27 4.54 -5.44
N LYS A 80 17.96 5.85 -5.45
CA LYS A 80 17.17 6.49 -6.52
C LYS A 80 17.85 6.36 -7.88
N GLU A 81 19.16 6.59 -7.95
CA GLU A 81 19.94 6.41 -9.17
C GLU A 81 19.91 4.96 -9.66
N CYS A 82 20.07 3.99 -8.74
CA CYS A 82 20.08 2.57 -9.07
C CYS A 82 18.76 2.08 -9.66
N TYR A 83 17.62 2.57 -9.13
CA TYR A 83 16.27 2.13 -9.53
C TYR A 83 15.50 3.15 -10.37
N HIS A 84 16.11 4.31 -10.70
CA HIS A 84 15.57 5.34 -11.58
C HIS A 84 14.21 5.88 -11.14
N PHE A 85 14.10 6.31 -9.88
CA PHE A 85 12.88 6.91 -9.36
C PHE A 85 13.19 8.16 -8.51
N GLU A 86 12.22 9.05 -8.36
CA GLU A 86 12.34 10.26 -7.53
C GLU A 86 11.70 10.10 -6.15
N GLY A 87 10.60 9.38 -6.11
CA GLY A 87 9.85 9.14 -4.89
C GLY A 87 8.74 8.11 -5.13
N ILE A 88 8.08 7.69 -4.07
CA ILE A 88 7.01 6.69 -4.15
C ILE A 88 5.66 7.38 -4.01
N PRO A 89 4.76 7.25 -5.02
CA PRO A 89 3.40 7.75 -4.92
C PRO A 89 2.60 6.98 -3.88
N PHE A 90 1.74 7.71 -3.17
CA PHE A 90 0.75 7.15 -2.26
C PHE A 90 -0.64 7.65 -2.64
N SER A 91 -1.62 6.78 -2.51
CA SER A 91 -3.03 7.10 -2.65
C SER A 91 -3.82 6.42 -1.52
N HIS A 92 -4.61 7.19 -0.77
CA HIS A 92 -5.35 6.70 0.39
C HIS A 92 -4.49 5.90 1.38
N GLY A 93 -3.23 6.31 1.54
CA GLY A 93 -2.27 5.67 2.43
C GLY A 93 -1.60 4.42 1.87
N GLU A 94 -1.94 3.97 0.68
CA GLU A 94 -1.31 2.87 -0.03
C GLU A 94 -0.12 3.35 -0.85
N ALA A 95 1.03 2.68 -0.68
CA ALA A 95 2.22 2.92 -1.49
C ALA A 95 2.10 2.23 -2.85
N ASN A 96 2.39 2.93 -3.92
CA ASN A 96 2.47 2.36 -5.27
C ASN A 96 3.93 2.22 -5.70
N PHE A 97 4.42 0.99 -5.74
CA PHE A 97 5.79 0.67 -6.15
C PHE A 97 5.93 0.30 -7.63
N SER A 98 4.92 0.54 -8.48
CA SER A 98 4.94 0.14 -9.89
C SER A 98 6.11 0.76 -10.67
N GLU A 99 6.52 1.98 -10.34
CA GLU A 99 7.61 2.71 -11.01
C GLU A 99 8.97 2.00 -10.81
N VAL A 100 9.19 1.41 -9.64
CA VAL A 100 10.44 0.68 -9.32
C VAL A 100 10.31 -0.83 -9.49
N GLY A 101 9.11 -1.31 -9.77
CA GLY A 101 8.80 -2.73 -9.87
C GLY A 101 9.30 -3.38 -11.16
N LYS A 102 9.57 -4.68 -11.11
CA LYS A 102 9.91 -5.53 -12.27
C LYS A 102 8.88 -6.64 -12.51
N GLY A 103 7.63 -6.28 -12.44
CA GLY A 103 6.50 -7.17 -12.69
C GLY A 103 5.38 -6.96 -11.67
N SER A 104 4.17 -7.19 -12.14
CA SER A 104 2.97 -7.22 -11.31
C SER A 104 2.13 -8.42 -11.76
N VAL A 105 1.58 -9.14 -10.80
CA VAL A 105 0.70 -10.28 -11.02
C VAL A 105 -0.48 -10.19 -10.08
N GLU A 106 -1.55 -10.91 -10.41
CA GLU A 106 -2.67 -11.13 -9.50
C GLU A 106 -2.59 -12.57 -8.96
N ILE A 107 -2.96 -12.75 -7.70
CA ILE A 107 -3.12 -14.05 -7.04
C ILE A 107 -4.58 -14.25 -6.65
N GLU A 108 -5.03 -15.49 -6.57
CA GLU A 108 -6.45 -15.80 -6.32
C GLU A 108 -6.73 -16.02 -4.83
N ASP A 109 -5.83 -16.72 -4.13
CA ASP A 109 -6.00 -17.14 -2.74
C ASP A 109 -5.14 -16.31 -1.79
N PHE A 110 -5.44 -14.99 -1.72
CA PHE A 110 -4.74 -14.09 -0.82
C PHE A 110 -5.04 -14.45 0.65
N SER A 111 -4.01 -14.50 1.47
CA SER A 111 -4.12 -14.83 2.89
C SER A 111 -3.19 -13.98 3.76
N ASP A 112 -3.17 -14.22 5.07
CA ASP A 112 -2.20 -13.61 5.97
C ASP A 112 -0.88 -14.39 6.03
N ASP A 113 -0.77 -15.50 5.32
CA ASP A 113 0.49 -16.22 5.09
C ASP A 113 1.24 -15.61 3.92
N ARG A 114 2.23 -14.79 4.24
CA ARG A 114 3.08 -14.14 3.24
C ARG A 114 3.82 -15.12 2.35
N GLY A 115 4.23 -16.27 2.88
CA GLY A 115 4.92 -17.31 2.11
C GLY A 115 4.02 -17.84 1.00
N ALA A 116 2.79 -18.22 1.35
CA ALA A 116 1.79 -18.71 0.41
C ALA A 116 1.44 -17.65 -0.67
N ASN A 117 1.33 -16.36 -0.29
CA ASN A 117 1.10 -15.28 -1.26
C ASN A 117 2.28 -15.12 -2.23
N PHE A 118 3.51 -15.25 -1.72
CA PHE A 118 4.72 -15.16 -2.54
C PHE A 118 4.87 -16.32 -3.51
N ASP A 119 4.54 -17.54 -3.08
CA ASP A 119 4.58 -18.73 -3.93
C ASP A 119 3.59 -18.59 -5.09
N GLN A 120 2.35 -18.19 -4.83
CA GLN A 120 1.36 -17.90 -5.86
C GLN A 120 1.83 -16.80 -6.83
N ALA A 121 2.47 -15.74 -6.33
CA ALA A 121 2.99 -14.66 -7.16
C ALA A 121 4.18 -15.11 -8.02
N ASP A 122 5.07 -15.95 -7.49
CA ASP A 122 6.16 -16.55 -8.26
C ASP A 122 5.61 -17.49 -9.36
N GLU A 123 4.57 -18.30 -9.07
CA GLU A 123 3.87 -19.14 -10.05
C GLU A 123 3.20 -18.30 -11.15
N ALA A 124 2.44 -17.28 -10.78
CA ALA A 124 1.75 -16.42 -11.73
C ALA A 124 2.73 -15.69 -12.66
N LEU A 125 3.86 -15.20 -12.14
CA LEU A 125 4.87 -14.53 -12.95
C LEU A 125 5.64 -15.53 -13.84
N ALA A 126 5.90 -16.73 -13.34
CA ALA A 126 6.53 -17.80 -14.11
C ALA A 126 5.68 -18.20 -15.33
N LEU A 127 4.37 -18.32 -15.13
CA LEU A 127 3.41 -18.60 -16.22
C LEU A 127 3.45 -17.49 -17.29
N GLN A 128 3.48 -16.21 -16.89
CA GLN A 128 3.59 -15.09 -17.84
C GLN A 128 4.90 -15.09 -18.61
N ARG A 129 5.98 -15.60 -18.02
CA ARG A 129 7.33 -15.61 -18.61
C ARG A 129 7.72 -16.90 -19.32
N GLY A 130 6.93 -17.96 -19.16
CA GLY A 130 7.21 -19.27 -19.71
C GLY A 130 8.43 -19.94 -19.08
N CYS A 131 8.62 -19.78 -17.76
CA CYS A 131 9.70 -20.37 -16.96
C CYS A 131 9.15 -21.11 -15.74
N ALA A 132 10.03 -21.75 -14.96
CA ALA A 132 9.63 -22.41 -13.72
C ALA A 132 9.44 -21.40 -12.56
N PRO A 133 8.50 -21.63 -11.61
CA PRO A 133 8.32 -20.77 -10.43
C PRO A 133 9.59 -20.64 -9.59
N GLU A 134 10.36 -21.70 -9.47
CA GLU A 134 11.64 -21.73 -8.75
C GLU A 134 12.67 -20.78 -9.36
N GLU A 135 12.65 -20.59 -10.68
CA GLU A 135 13.52 -19.63 -11.38
C GLU A 135 13.15 -18.18 -11.01
N VAL A 136 11.85 -17.89 -10.90
CA VAL A 136 11.37 -16.58 -10.45
C VAL A 136 11.77 -16.32 -9.00
N ALA A 137 11.54 -17.29 -8.12
CA ALA A 137 11.89 -17.21 -6.71
C ALA A 137 13.40 -17.06 -6.51
N GLN A 138 14.21 -17.83 -7.24
CA GLN A 138 15.67 -17.76 -7.20
C GLN A 138 16.16 -16.39 -7.68
N TRP A 139 15.69 -15.94 -8.85
CA TRP A 139 16.04 -14.62 -9.39
C TRP A 139 15.70 -13.50 -8.41
N ARG A 140 14.54 -13.57 -7.77
CA ARG A 140 14.09 -12.59 -6.78
C ARG A 140 15.04 -12.51 -5.57
N LYS A 141 15.47 -13.66 -5.07
CA LYS A 141 16.43 -13.75 -3.95
C LYS A 141 17.82 -13.24 -4.35
N GLU A 142 18.34 -13.67 -5.49
CA GLU A 142 19.68 -13.31 -5.97
C GLU A 142 19.80 -11.81 -6.32
N ASN A 143 18.71 -11.21 -6.81
CA ASN A 143 18.68 -9.80 -7.20
C ASN A 143 18.10 -8.89 -6.11
N HIS A 144 17.85 -9.40 -4.91
CA HIS A 144 17.31 -8.63 -3.77
C HIS A 144 15.96 -7.97 -4.07
N TYR A 145 15.03 -8.72 -4.69
CA TYR A 145 13.65 -8.32 -4.88
C TYR A 145 12.72 -9.06 -3.91
N THR A 146 11.60 -8.42 -3.59
CA THR A 146 10.51 -8.99 -2.79
C THR A 146 9.17 -8.76 -3.49
N TRP A 147 8.13 -9.41 -3.04
CA TRP A 147 6.77 -9.06 -3.41
C TRP A 147 6.19 -8.03 -2.43
N HIS A 148 5.57 -7.00 -2.96
CA HIS A 148 4.69 -6.09 -2.24
C HIS A 148 3.25 -6.53 -2.45
N GLU A 149 2.55 -6.75 -1.35
CA GLU A 149 1.14 -7.13 -1.32
C GLU A 149 0.29 -5.86 -1.32
N CYS A 150 -0.42 -5.56 -2.42
CA CYS A 150 -1.28 -4.38 -2.53
C CYS A 150 -2.54 -4.50 -1.67
N ASN A 151 -3.14 -3.35 -1.35
CA ASN A 151 -4.30 -3.27 -0.44
C ASN A 151 -5.59 -3.89 -1.01
N ASP A 152 -5.63 -4.17 -2.31
CA ASP A 152 -6.72 -4.92 -2.95
C ASP A 152 -6.75 -6.41 -2.58
N CYS A 153 -5.76 -6.89 -1.81
CA CYS A 153 -5.57 -8.28 -1.41
C CYS A 153 -5.57 -9.24 -2.62
N LYS A 154 -4.98 -8.83 -3.71
CA LYS A 154 -4.93 -9.58 -4.96
C LYS A 154 -3.67 -9.27 -5.76
N THR A 155 -3.35 -8.00 -5.93
CA THR A 155 -2.21 -7.55 -6.71
C THR A 155 -0.91 -7.69 -5.94
N MET A 156 0.09 -8.27 -6.59
CA MET A 156 1.45 -8.44 -6.08
C MET A 156 2.42 -7.69 -7.00
N GLN A 157 3.20 -6.74 -6.45
CA GLN A 157 4.22 -6.01 -7.19
C GLN A 157 5.61 -6.54 -6.83
N LYS A 158 6.41 -6.95 -7.83
CA LYS A 158 7.79 -7.39 -7.61
C LYS A 158 8.72 -6.19 -7.53
N VAL A 159 9.21 -5.87 -6.34
CA VAL A 159 9.89 -4.62 -6.02
C VAL A 159 11.26 -4.84 -5.40
N PRO A 160 12.23 -3.89 -5.56
CA PRO A 160 13.52 -3.98 -4.87
C PRO A 160 13.32 -3.98 -3.35
N SER A 161 13.92 -4.95 -2.66
CA SER A 161 13.85 -5.05 -1.19
C SER A 161 14.44 -3.81 -0.51
N GLU A 162 15.44 -3.19 -1.12
CA GLU A 162 16.11 -1.99 -0.66
C GLU A 162 15.19 -0.77 -0.65
N VAL A 163 14.26 -0.66 -1.63
CA VAL A 163 13.24 0.39 -1.65
C VAL A 163 12.08 0.02 -0.73
N HIS A 164 11.50 -1.17 -0.92
CA HIS A 164 10.31 -1.63 -0.20
C HIS A 164 10.51 -1.68 1.32
N GLY A 165 11.64 -2.24 1.77
CA GLY A 165 11.94 -2.41 3.19
C GLY A 165 12.25 -1.12 3.95
N ASN A 166 12.60 -0.04 3.23
CA ASN A 166 13.03 1.23 3.81
C ASN A 166 12.01 2.37 3.68
N ILE A 167 10.89 2.15 2.99
CA ILE A 167 9.77 3.09 2.96
C ILE A 167 8.64 2.55 3.83
N PRO A 168 8.31 3.21 4.96
CA PRO A 168 7.22 2.79 5.83
C PRO A 168 5.88 2.82 5.09
N HIS A 169 5.17 1.70 5.07
CA HIS A 169 3.84 1.59 4.49
C HIS A 169 3.06 0.43 5.13
N SER A 170 1.76 0.42 4.94
CA SER A 170 0.89 -0.72 5.20
C SER A 170 0.61 -1.42 3.88
N GLY A 171 0.64 -2.74 3.87
CA GLY A 171 0.33 -3.56 2.70
C GLY A 171 -0.92 -4.41 2.92
N GLY A 172 -1.26 -5.22 1.92
CA GLY A 172 -2.48 -6.03 1.85
C GLY A 172 -2.72 -6.94 3.05
N ILE A 173 -1.67 -7.52 3.66
CA ILE A 173 -1.84 -8.33 4.88
C ILE A 173 -2.46 -7.52 6.03
N SER A 174 -2.13 -6.23 6.15
CA SER A 174 -2.72 -5.37 7.18
C SER A 174 -4.22 -5.15 6.92
N VAL A 175 -4.60 -4.96 5.66
CA VAL A 175 -6.00 -4.82 5.22
C VAL A 175 -6.76 -6.12 5.43
N TYR A 176 -6.20 -7.25 4.98
CA TYR A 176 -6.78 -8.58 5.12
C TYR A 176 -7.07 -8.93 6.57
N LYS A 177 -6.11 -8.69 7.48
CA LYS A 177 -6.29 -8.93 8.92
C LYS A 177 -7.36 -8.03 9.52
N ALA A 178 -7.40 -6.74 9.13
CA ALA A 178 -8.42 -5.81 9.63
C ALA A 178 -9.84 -6.23 9.20
N ALA A 179 -10.03 -6.70 7.97
CA ALA A 179 -11.30 -7.20 7.48
C ALA A 179 -11.76 -8.46 8.25
N ASN A 180 -10.87 -9.43 8.45
CA ASN A 180 -11.20 -10.68 9.13
C ASN A 180 -11.43 -10.52 10.65
N LEU A 181 -10.89 -9.48 11.29
CA LEU A 181 -11.19 -9.16 12.69
C LEU A 181 -12.61 -8.61 12.88
N GLN A 182 -13.19 -7.98 11.84
CA GLN A 182 -14.56 -7.47 11.89
C GLN A 182 -15.60 -8.59 11.72
N ASP A 183 -15.30 -9.63 10.96
CA ASP A 183 -16.22 -10.77 10.75
C ASP A 183 -16.22 -11.77 11.94
N GLY A 184 -15.19 -11.76 12.78
CA GLY A 184 -15.07 -12.63 13.96
C GLY A 184 -15.83 -12.15 15.22
N GLY A 185 -16.53 -11.03 15.15
CA GLY A 185 -17.17 -10.38 16.29
C GLY A 185 -18.65 -10.71 16.53
N THR A 186 -19.21 -11.73 15.89
CA THR A 186 -20.62 -12.15 16.11
C THR A 186 -20.67 -13.59 16.61
N ILE A 187 -20.51 -13.78 17.92
CA ILE A 187 -21.00 -14.96 18.63
C ILE A 187 -21.86 -14.45 19.79
#